data_286f778a08623470e7546836708c3c9d
#
_entry.id   286f778a08623470e7546836708c3c9d
#
_cell.length_a   1.000
_cell.length_b   1.000
_cell.length_c   1.000
_cell.angle_alpha   90.00
_cell.angle_beta   90.00
_cell.angle_gamma   90.00
#
_symmetry.space_group_name_H-M   'P 1'
#
loop_
_entity.id
_entity.type
_entity.pdbx_description
1 polymer ?
#
loop_
_entity_poly.entity_id
_entity_poly.type
_entity_poly.pdbx_seq_one_letter_code
_entity_poly.pdbx_strand_id
1 'polypeptide(L)'
;MKRLTLVLTTLCIITFNVLSFSEEITWEEIGRGNSDLKCILLEDNAQIIYFGSNKGVFKSDDKGKSWISILSVGGAKGEINFLSFDPQDKDSIYAATGNGLFYSKTQGRNWNRVFKGKNSLENECMALVVLPSVIYLGTKAGVFASTDKGRSWHKGTGKTGNSHILGFAYNLKTQDCIYLACVDGVFQSQDRGQSWTRIFSVSTTENGKEAEEITGDLDEAERFSGVSHIALDPNNFNYLYLATSKGIYKSVDRGGTWSHLSDYGLLSRDTRFLLIANSSNVYTATKSGVFEYKDGRWYELSFGFPASDIVFLAADRNGSLYAACDKGLYRASISNSGNQGSRLEAYFKDEPKISDIQQAAIKYAEVEPEKIIKWRKEAGRKALLPQLSIGIDRNTNGLWHWEGGSTTKTDDDILRRGRDSIDWDVTLSWNLGELIWNGDQTSIDVRSRLMVELRNNTLDEVTKLYFERIRVKMEIDNLSIEDRKKRTDKQLRFQELTASLDALTGGYFSQGLKKITP
;
A
#
# COMPACT_ATOMS: atom_id res chain seq x y z
N MET A 1 9.44 70.89 5.10
CA MET A 1 8.54 70.10 5.97
C MET A 1 8.00 68.93 5.15
N LYS A 2 8.65 67.81 5.19
CA LYS A 2 8.16 66.58 4.58
C LYS A 2 7.84 65.63 5.72
N ARG A 3 6.57 65.30 5.87
CA ARG A 3 6.09 64.31 6.86
C ARG A 3 6.39 62.91 6.34
N LEU A 4 7.20 62.18 7.09
CA LEU A 4 7.51 60.77 6.88
C LEU A 4 6.37 59.96 7.53
N THR A 5 5.54 59.31 6.73
CA THR A 5 4.48 58.40 7.22
C THR A 5 5.10 57.02 7.39
N LEU A 6 5.29 56.62 8.63
CA LEU A 6 5.75 55.30 9.02
C LEU A 6 4.53 54.36 8.92
N VAL A 7 4.51 53.47 7.94
CA VAL A 7 3.53 52.38 7.86
C VAL A 7 4.06 51.21 8.67
N LEU A 8 3.50 51.00 9.85
CA LEU A 8 3.74 49.87 10.71
C LEU A 8 2.92 48.69 10.16
N THR A 9 3.52 47.83 9.38
CA THR A 9 2.91 46.54 9.01
C THR A 9 3.07 45.57 10.19
N THR A 10 2.01 45.43 10.96
CA THR A 10 1.89 44.42 12.00
C THR A 10 1.74 43.07 11.33
N LEU A 11 2.83 42.30 11.27
CA LEU A 11 2.83 40.90 10.83
C LEU A 11 2.16 40.06 11.93
N CYS A 12 0.87 39.78 11.77
CA CYS A 12 0.15 38.83 12.59
C CYS A 12 0.66 37.43 12.27
N ILE A 13 1.64 36.95 13.02
CA ILE A 13 2.02 35.55 13.02
C ILE A 13 0.91 34.81 13.74
N ILE A 14 -0.05 34.28 12.97
CA ILE A 14 -1.01 33.31 13.46
C ILE A 14 -0.22 32.02 13.60
N THR A 15 0.28 31.74 14.81
CA THR A 15 0.72 30.40 15.19
C THR A 15 -0.52 29.52 15.24
N PHE A 16 -0.78 28.81 14.16
CA PHE A 16 -1.66 27.66 14.19
C PHE A 16 -1.01 26.63 15.12
N ASN A 17 -1.37 26.63 16.39
CA ASN A 17 -1.25 25.48 17.24
C ASN A 17 -2.21 24.41 16.71
N VAL A 18 -1.74 23.61 15.75
CA VAL A 18 -2.38 22.34 15.42
C VAL A 18 -2.05 21.40 16.59
N LEU A 19 -2.86 21.50 17.65
CA LEU A 19 -2.99 20.44 18.63
C LEU A 19 -3.67 19.28 17.87
N SER A 20 -2.88 18.46 17.20
CA SER A 20 -3.32 17.14 16.78
C SER A 20 -3.44 16.31 18.06
N PHE A 21 -4.62 16.29 18.66
CA PHE A 21 -4.99 15.27 19.64
C PHE A 21 -4.96 13.93 18.88
N SER A 22 -3.88 13.18 19.01
CA SER A 22 -3.94 11.76 18.72
C SER A 22 -4.73 11.13 19.85
N GLU A 23 -5.97 10.75 19.58
CA GLU A 23 -6.74 9.90 20.46
C GLU A 23 -5.96 8.59 20.61
N GLU A 24 -5.43 8.32 21.80
CA GLU A 24 -4.76 7.06 22.06
C GLU A 24 -5.78 5.93 22.08
N ILE A 25 -5.64 5.06 21.12
CA ILE A 25 -6.42 3.83 21.04
C ILE A 25 -5.64 2.74 21.78
N THR A 26 -6.26 2.19 22.81
CA THR A 26 -5.73 1.01 23.52
C THR A 26 -6.49 -0.24 23.11
N TRP A 27 -5.75 -1.30 22.79
CA TRP A 27 -6.32 -2.57 22.40
C TRP A 27 -6.40 -3.53 23.58
N GLU A 28 -7.59 -4.06 23.81
CA GLU A 28 -7.89 -5.05 24.83
C GLU A 28 -8.21 -6.39 24.17
N GLU A 29 -7.56 -7.46 24.62
CA GLU A 29 -7.89 -8.82 24.18
C GLU A 29 -9.20 -9.26 24.85
N ILE A 30 -10.22 -9.55 24.02
CA ILE A 30 -11.55 -9.99 24.48
C ILE A 30 -11.89 -11.43 24.09
N GLY A 31 -11.07 -12.07 23.28
CA GLY A 31 -11.26 -13.44 22.81
C GLY A 31 -10.12 -14.37 23.21
N ARG A 32 -9.72 -14.36 24.48
CA ARG A 32 -8.56 -15.10 24.97
C ARG A 32 -8.64 -16.61 24.70
N GLY A 33 -7.56 -17.15 24.15
CA GLY A 33 -7.45 -18.59 23.85
C GLY A 33 -8.09 -19.05 22.54
N ASN A 34 -8.64 -18.13 21.75
CA ASN A 34 -9.15 -18.41 20.40
C ASN A 34 -8.12 -17.93 19.37
N SER A 35 -7.63 -18.86 18.56
CA SER A 35 -6.68 -18.60 17.47
C SER A 35 -7.36 -18.77 16.12
N ASP A 36 -6.70 -18.25 15.06
CA ASP A 36 -7.12 -18.41 13.66
C ASP A 36 -8.52 -17.85 13.37
N LEU A 37 -8.83 -16.68 13.90
CA LEU A 37 -10.07 -15.97 13.62
C LEU A 37 -10.08 -15.51 12.15
N LYS A 38 -11.28 -15.58 11.54
CA LYS A 38 -11.49 -15.21 10.13
C LYS A 38 -12.45 -14.04 9.96
N CYS A 39 -13.48 -13.94 10.79
CA CYS A 39 -14.49 -12.90 10.67
C CYS A 39 -15.12 -12.56 12.03
N ILE A 40 -15.70 -11.37 12.09
CA ILE A 40 -16.42 -10.83 13.25
C ILE A 40 -17.81 -10.41 12.79
N LEU A 41 -18.83 -10.66 13.62
CA LEU A 41 -20.17 -10.12 13.44
C LEU A 41 -20.61 -9.49 14.75
N LEU A 42 -20.95 -8.20 14.71
CA LEU A 42 -21.33 -7.41 15.86
C LEU A 42 -22.83 -7.08 15.79
N GLU A 43 -23.54 -7.22 16.90
CA GLU A 43 -24.81 -6.53 17.06
C GLU A 43 -24.56 -5.02 17.23
N ASP A 44 -25.58 -4.19 16.96
CA ASP A 44 -25.48 -2.72 16.89
C ASP A 44 -24.69 -2.06 18.06
N ASN A 45 -24.87 -2.56 19.28
CA ASN A 45 -24.22 -2.04 20.50
C ASN A 45 -23.06 -2.95 20.96
N ALA A 46 -22.69 -3.93 20.15
CA ALA A 46 -21.70 -4.96 20.49
C ALA A 46 -21.95 -5.64 21.86
N GLN A 47 -23.21 -5.72 22.31
CA GLN A 47 -23.58 -6.52 23.49
C GLN A 47 -23.41 -7.99 23.16
N ILE A 48 -23.86 -8.39 21.97
CA ILE A 48 -23.66 -9.72 21.43
C ILE A 48 -22.60 -9.65 20.34
N ILE A 49 -21.59 -10.49 20.45
CA ILE A 49 -20.47 -10.58 19.51
C ILE A 49 -20.39 -12.02 19.03
N TYR A 50 -20.19 -12.18 17.72
CA TYR A 50 -19.90 -13.47 17.11
C TYR A 50 -18.55 -13.38 16.42
N PHE A 51 -17.79 -14.48 16.44
CA PHE A 51 -16.65 -14.63 15.54
C PHE A 51 -16.64 -16.01 14.90
N GLY A 52 -16.11 -16.06 13.71
CA GLY A 52 -15.82 -17.28 12.97
C GLY A 52 -14.34 -17.60 13.01
N SER A 53 -14.02 -18.89 13.17
CA SER A 53 -12.66 -19.41 13.18
C SER A 53 -12.56 -20.74 12.43
N ASN A 54 -11.37 -21.33 12.38
CA ASN A 54 -11.17 -22.70 11.88
C ASN A 54 -11.88 -23.77 12.73
N LYS A 55 -12.28 -23.45 13.97
CA LYS A 55 -12.96 -24.37 14.90
C LYS A 55 -14.48 -24.26 14.88
N GLY A 56 -15.03 -23.19 14.27
CA GLY A 56 -16.46 -22.97 14.22
C GLY A 56 -16.88 -21.55 14.55
N VAL A 57 -18.17 -21.35 14.87
CA VAL A 57 -18.74 -20.07 15.31
C VAL A 57 -18.82 -20.03 16.82
N PHE A 58 -18.36 -18.93 17.38
CA PHE A 58 -18.42 -18.64 18.81
C PHE A 58 -19.28 -17.39 19.04
N LYS A 59 -20.02 -17.39 20.14
CA LYS A 59 -20.90 -16.32 20.58
C LYS A 59 -20.53 -15.85 21.97
N SER A 60 -20.55 -14.55 22.19
CA SER A 60 -20.52 -13.90 23.49
C SER A 60 -21.78 -13.06 23.68
N ASP A 61 -22.42 -13.17 24.84
CA ASP A 61 -23.58 -12.37 25.23
C ASP A 61 -23.21 -11.25 26.23
N ASP A 62 -21.92 -11.13 26.58
CA ASP A 62 -21.39 -10.29 27.66
C ASP A 62 -20.21 -9.39 27.21
N LYS A 63 -20.26 -8.90 25.96
CA LYS A 63 -19.24 -8.03 25.36
C LYS A 63 -17.84 -8.66 25.25
N GLY A 64 -17.79 -9.97 25.05
CA GLY A 64 -16.53 -10.70 24.86
C GLY A 64 -15.86 -11.22 26.14
N LYS A 65 -16.53 -11.14 27.30
CA LYS A 65 -15.98 -11.67 28.58
C LYS A 65 -16.02 -13.19 28.63
N SER A 66 -17.09 -13.80 28.11
CA SER A 66 -17.21 -15.26 27.99
C SER A 66 -17.66 -15.66 26.58
N TRP A 67 -17.30 -16.88 26.16
CA TRP A 67 -17.54 -17.38 24.82
C TRP A 67 -18.08 -18.80 24.85
N ILE A 68 -19.12 -19.03 24.04
CA ILE A 68 -19.71 -20.35 23.82
C ILE A 68 -19.59 -20.74 22.35
N SER A 69 -19.24 -22.00 22.07
CA SER A 69 -19.29 -22.54 20.70
C SER A 69 -20.74 -22.85 20.34
N ILE A 70 -21.23 -22.27 19.23
CA ILE A 70 -22.61 -22.44 18.77
C ILE A 70 -22.72 -23.19 17.44
N LEU A 71 -21.63 -23.32 16.69
CA LEU A 71 -21.55 -24.11 15.47
C LEU A 71 -20.17 -24.72 15.36
N SER A 72 -20.10 -26.02 15.19
CA SER A 72 -18.89 -26.72 14.77
C SER A 72 -19.21 -27.48 13.48
N VAL A 73 -18.50 -27.13 12.40
CA VAL A 73 -18.67 -27.77 11.10
C VAL A 73 -17.61 -28.86 10.96
N GLY A 74 -18.03 -30.12 10.93
CA GLY A 74 -17.12 -31.25 10.81
C GLY A 74 -16.45 -31.34 9.44
N GLY A 75 -15.23 -31.90 9.41
CA GLY A 75 -14.43 -32.14 8.20
C GLY A 75 -13.22 -31.21 8.10
N ALA A 76 -12.33 -31.52 7.16
CA ALA A 76 -11.06 -30.80 6.96
C ALA A 76 -11.23 -29.32 6.51
N LYS A 77 -12.43 -28.90 6.11
CA LYS A 77 -12.77 -27.57 5.59
C LYS A 77 -13.93 -26.94 6.36
N GLY A 78 -14.01 -27.16 7.68
CA GLY A 78 -15.07 -26.63 8.55
C GLY A 78 -14.86 -25.18 8.98
N GLU A 79 -13.89 -24.47 8.40
CA GLU A 79 -13.59 -23.06 8.71
C GLU A 79 -14.78 -22.13 8.39
N ILE A 80 -14.95 -21.11 9.22
CA ILE A 80 -15.98 -20.09 9.06
C ILE A 80 -15.32 -18.86 8.42
N ASN A 81 -15.69 -18.57 7.18
CA ASN A 81 -15.07 -17.50 6.40
C ASN A 81 -15.82 -16.17 6.54
N PHE A 82 -17.15 -16.22 6.69
CA PHE A 82 -17.95 -15.01 6.83
C PHE A 82 -19.23 -15.25 7.64
N LEU A 83 -19.67 -14.22 8.37
CA LEU A 83 -20.92 -14.21 9.14
C LEU A 83 -21.77 -13.00 8.75
N SER A 84 -23.09 -13.17 8.69
CA SER A 84 -24.02 -12.06 8.42
C SER A 84 -25.34 -12.27 9.15
N PHE A 85 -25.93 -11.18 9.64
CA PHE A 85 -27.33 -11.16 10.07
C PHE A 85 -28.27 -11.12 8.86
N ASP A 86 -29.48 -11.61 9.05
CA ASP A 86 -30.60 -11.24 8.19
C ASP A 86 -31.02 -9.79 8.53
N PRO A 87 -31.01 -8.83 7.58
CA PRO A 87 -31.35 -7.44 7.87
C PRO A 87 -32.81 -7.24 8.34
N GLN A 88 -33.67 -8.22 8.11
CA GLN A 88 -35.08 -8.21 8.55
C GLN A 88 -35.31 -8.89 9.91
N ASP A 89 -34.37 -9.73 10.35
CA ASP A 89 -34.48 -10.52 11.58
C ASP A 89 -33.10 -10.74 12.21
N LYS A 90 -32.79 -9.99 13.26
CA LYS A 90 -31.49 -10.03 13.96
C LYS A 90 -31.21 -11.36 14.69
N ASP A 91 -32.23 -12.15 14.96
CA ASP A 91 -32.08 -13.49 15.53
C ASP A 91 -31.64 -14.51 14.47
N SER A 92 -31.76 -14.12 13.21
CA SER A 92 -31.39 -14.93 12.07
C SER A 92 -29.96 -14.63 11.62
N ILE A 93 -29.11 -15.65 11.57
CA ILE A 93 -27.69 -15.58 11.25
C ILE A 93 -27.35 -16.59 10.16
N TYR A 94 -26.52 -16.13 9.23
CA TYR A 94 -25.91 -16.97 8.19
C TYR A 94 -24.41 -17.12 8.44
N ALA A 95 -23.89 -18.32 8.21
CA ALA A 95 -22.47 -18.65 8.31
C ALA A 95 -21.99 -19.26 6.98
N ALA A 96 -21.14 -18.53 6.27
CA ALA A 96 -20.43 -19.01 5.09
C ALA A 96 -19.21 -19.80 5.55
N THR A 97 -19.13 -21.06 5.16
CA THR A 97 -18.11 -22.00 5.64
C THR A 97 -17.37 -22.67 4.48
N GLY A 98 -16.27 -23.31 4.75
CA GLY A 98 -15.58 -24.17 3.78
C GLY A 98 -16.39 -25.39 3.34
N ASN A 99 -17.58 -25.63 3.95
CA ASN A 99 -18.47 -26.75 3.66
C ASN A 99 -19.92 -26.32 3.40
N GLY A 100 -20.13 -25.16 2.75
CA GLY A 100 -21.44 -24.63 2.38
C GLY A 100 -21.93 -23.48 3.26
N LEU A 101 -23.17 -23.07 3.07
CA LEU A 101 -23.83 -22.01 3.83
C LEU A 101 -24.77 -22.60 4.87
N PHE A 102 -24.61 -22.17 6.11
CA PHE A 102 -25.49 -22.54 7.23
C PHE A 102 -26.32 -21.35 7.66
N TYR A 103 -27.53 -21.65 8.15
CA TYR A 103 -28.51 -20.66 8.59
C TYR A 103 -29.11 -21.06 9.94
N SER A 104 -29.24 -20.10 10.84
CA SER A 104 -29.90 -20.22 12.12
C SER A 104 -30.97 -19.13 12.28
N LYS A 105 -32.15 -19.46 12.80
CA LYS A 105 -33.21 -18.52 13.19
C LYS A 105 -33.23 -18.24 14.69
N THR A 106 -32.28 -18.79 15.43
CA THR A 106 -32.32 -18.86 16.89
C THR A 106 -31.02 -18.36 17.52
N GLN A 107 -30.43 -17.29 16.94
CA GLN A 107 -29.16 -16.76 17.39
C GLN A 107 -28.06 -17.82 17.53
N GLY A 108 -28.06 -18.79 16.62
CA GLY A 108 -27.04 -19.85 16.59
C GLY A 108 -27.34 -21.09 17.45
N ARG A 109 -28.55 -21.20 18.09
CA ARG A 109 -28.87 -22.42 18.86
C ARG A 109 -29.11 -23.63 17.96
N ASN A 110 -29.73 -23.43 16.80
CA ASN A 110 -29.99 -24.47 15.81
C ASN A 110 -29.54 -24.00 14.43
N TRP A 111 -28.86 -24.87 13.69
CA TRP A 111 -28.31 -24.57 12.37
C TRP A 111 -28.83 -25.55 11.31
N ASN A 112 -29.19 -25.03 10.15
CA ASN A 112 -29.55 -25.78 8.97
C ASN A 112 -28.62 -25.41 7.82
N ARG A 113 -28.15 -26.37 7.06
CA ARG A 113 -27.39 -26.13 5.85
C ARG A 113 -28.33 -25.75 4.72
N VAL A 114 -28.23 -24.52 4.20
CA VAL A 114 -29.11 -23.97 3.15
C VAL A 114 -28.44 -23.91 1.77
N PHE A 115 -27.12 -24.11 1.71
CA PHE A 115 -26.40 -24.25 0.44
C PHE A 115 -25.41 -25.41 0.50
N LYS A 116 -25.43 -26.22 -0.57
CA LYS A 116 -24.46 -27.27 -0.83
C LYS A 116 -24.08 -27.23 -2.30
N GLY A 117 -22.81 -26.91 -2.59
CA GLY A 117 -22.27 -26.90 -3.95
C GLY A 117 -22.14 -28.30 -4.54
N LYS A 118 -21.97 -28.37 -5.85
CA LYS A 118 -21.80 -29.62 -6.59
C LYS A 118 -20.40 -30.22 -6.44
N ASN A 119 -19.40 -29.41 -6.11
CA ASN A 119 -18.00 -29.79 -5.94
C ASN A 119 -17.37 -29.07 -4.73
N SER A 120 -16.12 -29.42 -4.42
CA SER A 120 -15.40 -28.85 -3.27
C SER A 120 -15.26 -27.34 -3.36
N LEU A 121 -14.93 -26.78 -4.54
CA LEU A 121 -14.72 -25.33 -4.71
C LEU A 121 -16.01 -24.53 -4.57
N GLU A 122 -17.15 -25.08 -5.01
CA GLU A 122 -18.46 -24.47 -4.80
C GLU A 122 -18.89 -24.52 -3.32
N ASN A 123 -18.46 -25.53 -2.56
CA ASN A 123 -18.72 -25.63 -1.13
C ASN A 123 -17.88 -24.64 -0.29
N GLU A 124 -16.74 -24.19 -0.80
CA GLU A 124 -15.91 -23.21 -0.11
C GLU A 124 -16.50 -21.81 -0.26
N CYS A 125 -17.44 -21.46 0.63
CA CYS A 125 -18.12 -20.18 0.69
C CYS A 125 -17.18 -19.16 1.34
N MET A 126 -16.84 -18.10 0.62
CA MET A 126 -15.84 -17.11 1.04
C MET A 126 -16.46 -15.79 1.47
N ALA A 127 -17.54 -15.37 0.82
CA ALA A 127 -18.20 -14.09 1.03
C ALA A 127 -19.72 -14.24 1.00
N LEU A 128 -20.41 -13.37 1.71
CA LEU A 128 -21.86 -13.41 1.85
C LEU A 128 -22.44 -12.02 1.96
N VAL A 129 -23.56 -11.78 1.26
CA VAL A 129 -24.41 -10.61 1.43
C VAL A 129 -25.84 -11.06 1.56
N VAL A 130 -26.49 -10.64 2.62
CA VAL A 130 -27.92 -10.89 2.86
C VAL A 130 -28.66 -9.58 2.71
N LEU A 131 -29.50 -9.48 1.66
CA LEU A 131 -30.40 -8.37 1.44
C LEU A 131 -31.85 -8.84 1.69
N PRO A 132 -32.80 -7.92 1.91
CA PRO A 132 -34.20 -8.30 2.16
C PRO A 132 -34.81 -9.19 1.08
N SER A 133 -34.41 -9.02 -0.18
CA SER A 133 -35.00 -9.70 -1.33
C SER A 133 -34.09 -10.76 -1.97
N VAL A 134 -32.79 -10.79 -1.65
CA VAL A 134 -31.83 -11.68 -2.29
C VAL A 134 -30.63 -11.94 -1.38
N ILE A 135 -30.12 -13.15 -1.44
CA ILE A 135 -28.87 -13.54 -0.78
C ILE A 135 -27.83 -13.81 -1.87
N TYR A 136 -26.65 -13.17 -1.79
CA TYR A 136 -25.52 -13.45 -2.65
C TYR A 136 -24.46 -14.22 -1.87
N LEU A 137 -24.00 -15.32 -2.43
CA LEU A 137 -22.99 -16.19 -1.88
C LEU A 137 -21.82 -16.26 -2.84
N GLY A 138 -20.65 -15.83 -2.39
CA GLY A 138 -19.39 -15.95 -3.10
C GLY A 138 -18.68 -17.22 -2.69
N THR A 139 -18.26 -18.01 -3.68
CA THR A 139 -17.50 -19.24 -3.48
C THR A 139 -16.17 -19.18 -4.22
N LYS A 140 -15.31 -20.17 -4.02
CA LYS A 140 -14.10 -20.30 -4.87
C LYS A 140 -14.40 -20.65 -6.34
N ALA A 141 -15.64 -21.01 -6.67
CA ALA A 141 -16.05 -21.41 -8.02
C ALA A 141 -17.16 -20.52 -8.60
N GLY A 142 -17.32 -19.31 -8.09
CA GLY A 142 -18.26 -18.32 -8.61
C GLY A 142 -19.28 -17.81 -7.60
N VAL A 143 -20.15 -16.91 -8.08
CA VAL A 143 -21.22 -16.30 -7.32
C VAL A 143 -22.52 -17.10 -7.49
N PHE A 144 -23.28 -17.22 -6.40
CA PHE A 144 -24.61 -17.79 -6.37
C PHE A 144 -25.59 -16.77 -5.78
N ALA A 145 -26.81 -16.76 -6.28
CA ALA A 145 -27.88 -15.90 -5.77
C ALA A 145 -29.13 -16.73 -5.41
N SER A 146 -29.78 -16.37 -4.31
CA SER A 146 -31.05 -16.94 -3.89
C SER A 146 -32.05 -15.84 -3.60
N THR A 147 -33.26 -15.93 -4.16
CA THR A 147 -34.38 -14.98 -3.96
C THR A 147 -35.45 -15.54 -3.02
N ASP A 148 -35.27 -16.75 -2.49
CA ASP A 148 -36.20 -17.47 -1.67
C ASP A 148 -35.64 -17.88 -0.29
N LYS A 149 -34.70 -17.03 0.24
CA LYS A 149 -34.03 -17.22 1.54
C LYS A 149 -33.21 -18.53 1.62
N GLY A 150 -32.56 -18.89 0.52
CA GLY A 150 -31.66 -20.06 0.46
C GLY A 150 -32.34 -21.40 0.15
N ARG A 151 -33.61 -21.42 -0.28
CA ARG A 151 -34.30 -22.66 -0.68
C ARG A 151 -33.81 -23.13 -2.06
N SER A 152 -33.63 -22.20 -2.99
CA SER A 152 -33.04 -22.45 -4.30
C SER A 152 -31.90 -21.47 -4.62
N TRP A 153 -30.95 -21.90 -5.46
CA TRP A 153 -29.77 -21.15 -5.79
C TRP A 153 -29.51 -21.16 -7.29
N HIS A 154 -29.22 -19.98 -7.82
CA HIS A 154 -28.85 -19.77 -9.21
C HIS A 154 -27.38 -19.35 -9.27
N LYS A 155 -26.59 -20.02 -10.09
CA LYS A 155 -25.18 -19.69 -10.31
C LYS A 155 -25.08 -18.52 -11.31
N GLY A 156 -24.20 -17.57 -11.02
CA GLY A 156 -23.87 -16.48 -11.93
C GLY A 156 -23.31 -17.00 -13.26
N THR A 157 -23.36 -16.16 -14.29
CA THR A 157 -22.90 -16.50 -15.65
C THR A 157 -21.58 -15.80 -15.98
N GLY A 158 -20.88 -16.26 -17.02
CA GLY A 158 -19.64 -15.67 -17.48
C GLY A 158 -18.49 -15.78 -16.48
N LYS A 159 -17.66 -14.74 -16.37
CA LYS A 159 -16.48 -14.72 -15.48
C LYS A 159 -16.89 -14.82 -14.00
N THR A 160 -17.92 -14.11 -13.59
CA THR A 160 -18.38 -14.12 -12.18
C THR A 160 -18.91 -15.47 -11.72
N GLY A 161 -19.38 -16.31 -12.66
CA GLY A 161 -19.84 -17.66 -12.37
C GLY A 161 -18.72 -18.70 -12.15
N ASN A 162 -17.47 -18.36 -12.48
CA ASN A 162 -16.34 -19.30 -12.42
C ASN A 162 -15.11 -18.77 -11.66
N SER A 163 -15.12 -17.50 -11.24
CA SER A 163 -14.01 -16.88 -10.53
C SER A 163 -14.10 -17.08 -9.02
N HIS A 164 -12.97 -17.09 -8.35
CA HIS A 164 -12.90 -17.06 -6.88
C HIS A 164 -13.37 -15.69 -6.37
N ILE A 165 -14.49 -15.69 -5.65
CA ILE A 165 -15.10 -14.49 -5.09
C ILE A 165 -14.44 -14.17 -3.75
N LEU A 166 -14.03 -12.90 -3.58
CA LEU A 166 -13.29 -12.42 -2.41
C LEU A 166 -14.20 -11.60 -1.48
N GLY A 167 -15.17 -10.87 -2.04
CA GLY A 167 -16.03 -10.02 -1.23
C GLY A 167 -17.11 -9.31 -2.06
N PHE A 168 -18.01 -8.67 -1.33
CA PHE A 168 -19.05 -7.84 -1.90
C PHE A 168 -19.08 -6.47 -1.21
N ALA A 169 -19.47 -5.44 -1.97
CA ALA A 169 -19.84 -4.15 -1.41
C ALA A 169 -21.24 -3.77 -1.91
N TYR A 170 -22.09 -3.27 -1.04
CA TYR A 170 -23.48 -2.97 -1.36
C TYR A 170 -24.04 -1.88 -0.45
N ASN A 171 -25.15 -1.30 -0.90
CA ASN A 171 -25.90 -0.32 -0.13
C ASN A 171 -27.28 -0.86 0.20
N LEU A 172 -27.59 -0.92 1.49
CA LEU A 172 -28.91 -1.35 1.98
C LEU A 172 -30.05 -0.43 1.55
N LYS A 173 -29.78 0.86 1.28
CA LYS A 173 -30.82 1.86 0.95
C LYS A 173 -31.25 1.78 -0.52
N THR A 174 -30.30 1.59 -1.44
CA THR A 174 -30.61 1.60 -2.88
C THR A 174 -30.83 0.21 -3.46
N GLN A 175 -30.30 -0.85 -2.84
CA GLN A 175 -30.45 -2.28 -3.20
C GLN A 175 -30.29 -2.66 -4.69
N ASP A 176 -30.20 -1.67 -5.58
CA ASP A 176 -30.18 -1.87 -7.03
C ASP A 176 -28.76 -2.04 -7.58
N CYS A 177 -27.75 -1.68 -6.78
CA CYS A 177 -26.35 -1.77 -7.17
C CYS A 177 -25.57 -2.61 -6.17
N ILE A 178 -24.92 -3.65 -6.67
CA ILE A 178 -24.00 -4.50 -5.91
C ILE A 178 -22.66 -4.59 -6.64
N TYR A 179 -21.60 -4.59 -5.87
CA TYR A 179 -20.23 -4.77 -6.37
C TYR A 179 -19.68 -6.10 -5.86
N LEU A 180 -18.94 -6.76 -6.71
CA LEU A 180 -18.32 -8.05 -6.45
C LEU A 180 -16.82 -7.93 -6.74
N ALA A 181 -16.00 -8.28 -5.76
CA ALA A 181 -14.56 -8.43 -5.92
C ALA A 181 -14.21 -9.90 -6.11
N CYS A 182 -13.42 -10.22 -7.12
CA CYS A 182 -12.89 -11.55 -7.38
C CYS A 182 -11.43 -11.46 -7.85
N VAL A 183 -10.78 -12.60 -8.03
CA VAL A 183 -9.38 -12.65 -8.48
C VAL A 183 -9.15 -12.02 -9.86
N ASP A 184 -10.17 -11.95 -10.70
CA ASP A 184 -10.11 -11.36 -12.06
C ASP A 184 -10.41 -9.86 -12.09
N GLY A 185 -10.74 -9.25 -10.95
CA GLY A 185 -11.07 -7.84 -10.84
C GLY A 185 -12.36 -7.54 -10.09
N VAL A 186 -12.95 -6.38 -10.36
CA VAL A 186 -14.20 -5.92 -9.73
C VAL A 186 -15.31 -5.81 -10.77
N PHE A 187 -16.47 -6.31 -10.40
CA PHE A 187 -17.67 -6.29 -11.22
C PHE A 187 -18.80 -5.56 -10.51
N GLN A 188 -19.63 -4.87 -11.27
CA GLN A 188 -20.83 -4.19 -10.84
C GLN A 188 -22.07 -4.85 -11.46
N SER A 189 -23.10 -5.03 -10.67
CA SER A 189 -24.45 -5.35 -11.16
C SER A 189 -25.41 -4.25 -10.76
N GLN A 190 -26.27 -3.85 -11.70
CA GLN A 190 -27.35 -2.87 -11.51
C GLN A 190 -28.74 -3.52 -11.59
N ASP A 191 -28.79 -4.83 -11.82
CA ASP A 191 -30.02 -5.63 -12.03
C ASP A 191 -30.15 -6.78 -11.02
N ARG A 192 -29.65 -6.56 -9.79
CA ARG A 192 -29.70 -7.55 -8.71
C ARG A 192 -28.95 -8.84 -9.03
N GLY A 193 -27.80 -8.72 -9.70
CA GLY A 193 -26.91 -9.86 -9.97
C GLY A 193 -27.29 -10.70 -11.20
N GLN A 194 -28.23 -10.24 -12.03
CA GLN A 194 -28.58 -10.96 -13.27
C GLN A 194 -27.49 -10.77 -14.33
N SER A 195 -26.95 -9.55 -14.43
CA SER A 195 -25.78 -9.28 -15.27
C SER A 195 -24.69 -8.56 -14.49
N TRP A 196 -23.44 -8.73 -14.95
CA TRP A 196 -22.25 -8.19 -14.30
C TRP A 196 -21.35 -7.50 -15.32
N THR A 197 -21.06 -6.23 -15.08
CA THR A 197 -20.13 -5.43 -15.90
C THR A 197 -18.83 -5.26 -15.12
N ARG A 198 -17.69 -5.51 -15.76
CA ARG A 198 -16.38 -5.32 -15.13
C ARG A 198 -16.05 -3.83 -15.08
N ILE A 199 -15.71 -3.32 -13.88
CA ILE A 199 -15.35 -1.93 -13.63
C ILE A 199 -13.88 -1.76 -13.19
N PHE A 200 -13.19 -2.88 -12.90
CA PHE A 200 -11.77 -2.89 -12.58
C PHE A 200 -11.17 -4.23 -12.99
N SER A 201 -10.00 -4.21 -13.64
CA SER A 201 -9.30 -5.43 -14.06
C SER A 201 -7.96 -5.57 -13.36
N VAL A 202 -7.66 -6.82 -12.98
CA VAL A 202 -6.34 -7.22 -12.50
C VAL A 202 -5.59 -7.82 -13.68
N SER A 203 -4.43 -7.28 -14.06
CA SER A 203 -3.60 -7.91 -15.06
C SER A 203 -2.69 -8.94 -14.39
N THR A 204 -2.95 -10.21 -14.64
CA THR A 204 -2.03 -11.31 -14.31
C THR A 204 -0.97 -11.41 -15.40
N THR A 205 0.26 -11.02 -15.11
CA THR A 205 1.41 -11.36 -15.94
C THR A 205 1.88 -12.76 -15.57
N GLU A 206 1.24 -13.78 -16.12
CA GLU A 206 1.88 -15.06 -16.40
C GLU A 206 1.89 -15.24 -17.92
N ASN A 207 3.11 -15.26 -18.48
CA ASN A 207 3.41 -15.63 -19.88
C ASN A 207 2.77 -14.79 -21.00
N GLY A 208 3.34 -13.61 -21.29
CA GLY A 208 3.61 -13.17 -22.66
C GLY A 208 2.49 -13.17 -23.69
N LYS A 209 1.21 -12.87 -23.34
CA LYS A 209 0.15 -12.63 -24.34
C LYS A 209 -0.77 -11.50 -23.87
N GLU A 210 -0.75 -10.46 -24.70
CA GLU A 210 -1.68 -9.36 -24.90
C GLU A 210 -2.48 -8.83 -23.68
N ALA A 211 -2.08 -7.65 -23.21
CA ALA A 211 -2.87 -6.81 -22.34
C ALA A 211 -4.04 -6.22 -23.15
N GLU A 212 -5.25 -6.69 -22.90
CA GLU A 212 -6.46 -5.99 -23.35
C GLU A 212 -6.61 -4.67 -22.58
N GLU A 213 -7.04 -3.64 -23.31
CA GLU A 213 -7.17 -2.24 -22.91
C GLU A 213 -7.73 -2.03 -21.51
N ILE A 214 -6.96 -1.34 -20.71
CA ILE A 214 -7.39 -0.78 -19.43
C ILE A 214 -8.15 0.51 -19.74
N THR A 215 -9.45 0.54 -19.48
CA THR A 215 -10.21 1.78 -19.46
C THR A 215 -9.90 2.54 -18.17
N GLY A 216 -8.92 3.41 -18.22
CA GLY A 216 -8.50 4.32 -17.16
C GLY A 216 -7.02 4.67 -17.31
N ASP A 217 -6.70 5.96 -17.27
CA ASP A 217 -5.34 6.52 -17.33
C ASP A 217 -4.47 6.08 -16.13
N LEU A 218 -4.07 4.80 -16.11
CA LEU A 218 -3.07 4.30 -15.18
C LEU A 218 -1.81 3.98 -15.98
N ASP A 219 -0.68 4.54 -15.56
CA ASP A 219 0.63 4.29 -16.15
C ASP A 219 0.90 2.78 -16.26
N GLU A 220 1.45 2.32 -17.37
CA GLU A 220 1.76 0.91 -17.69
C GLU A 220 2.62 0.18 -16.63
N ALA A 221 3.18 0.90 -15.65
CA ALA A 221 3.97 0.36 -14.55
C ALA A 221 3.14 -0.17 -13.38
N GLU A 222 1.83 0.10 -13.30
CA GLU A 222 0.96 -0.29 -12.19
C GLU A 222 0.07 -1.49 -12.55
N ARG A 223 0.68 -2.61 -12.92
CA ARG A 223 -0.05 -3.86 -13.12
C ARG A 223 -0.32 -4.51 -11.77
N PHE A 224 -1.60 -4.57 -11.37
CA PHE A 224 -2.03 -5.08 -10.08
C PHE A 224 -1.89 -6.59 -9.97
N SER A 225 -1.37 -7.07 -8.82
CA SER A 225 -1.17 -8.50 -8.56
C SER A 225 -2.30 -9.16 -7.78
N GLY A 226 -3.36 -8.43 -7.40
CA GLY A 226 -4.52 -9.02 -6.73
C GLY A 226 -5.38 -8.01 -5.97
N VAL A 227 -6.69 -8.23 -6.01
CA VAL A 227 -7.68 -7.57 -5.15
C VAL A 227 -7.81 -8.40 -3.87
N SER A 228 -7.89 -7.75 -2.71
CA SER A 228 -8.10 -8.41 -1.42
C SER A 228 -9.51 -8.14 -0.88
N HIS A 229 -9.96 -6.91 -0.93
CA HIS A 229 -11.26 -6.50 -0.39
C HIS A 229 -11.83 -5.29 -1.12
N ILE A 230 -13.17 -5.16 -1.12
CA ILE A 230 -13.89 -4.00 -1.62
C ILE A 230 -14.83 -3.46 -0.55
N ALA A 231 -14.89 -2.14 -0.39
CA ALA A 231 -15.79 -1.48 0.54
C ALA A 231 -16.49 -0.29 -0.12
N LEU A 232 -17.76 -0.06 0.26
CA LEU A 232 -18.57 1.09 -0.15
C LEU A 232 -18.72 2.03 1.04
N ASP A 233 -18.65 3.34 0.79
CA ASP A 233 -18.93 4.34 1.82
C ASP A 233 -20.43 4.33 2.16
N PRO A 234 -20.83 4.08 3.42
CA PRO A 234 -22.23 4.00 3.81
C PRO A 234 -22.98 5.33 3.70
N ASN A 235 -22.27 6.46 3.65
CA ASN A 235 -22.86 7.80 3.57
C ASN A 235 -22.76 8.40 2.16
N ASN A 236 -21.81 7.95 1.34
CA ASN A 236 -21.66 8.42 -0.05
C ASN A 236 -21.50 7.23 -1.01
N PHE A 237 -22.57 6.82 -1.64
CA PHE A 237 -22.63 5.65 -2.53
C PHE A 237 -21.87 5.80 -3.85
N ASN A 238 -21.29 6.95 -4.12
CA ASN A 238 -20.36 7.13 -5.24
C ASN A 238 -18.93 6.71 -4.87
N TYR A 239 -18.62 6.57 -3.58
CA TYR A 239 -17.28 6.28 -3.11
C TYR A 239 -17.10 4.79 -2.87
N LEU A 240 -16.21 4.19 -3.67
CA LEU A 240 -15.73 2.82 -3.51
C LEU A 240 -14.27 2.83 -3.11
N TYR A 241 -13.89 1.86 -2.32
CA TYR A 241 -12.51 1.63 -1.91
C TYR A 241 -12.14 0.20 -2.22
N LEU A 242 -10.92 0.02 -2.72
CA LEU A 242 -10.40 -1.28 -3.13
C LEU A 242 -9.06 -1.52 -2.43
N ALA A 243 -8.98 -2.58 -1.65
CA ALA A 243 -7.72 -3.07 -1.09
C ALA A 243 -7.02 -3.97 -2.10
N THR A 244 -5.73 -3.73 -2.30
CA THR A 244 -4.89 -4.52 -3.20
C THR A 244 -3.54 -4.81 -2.55
N SER A 245 -2.76 -5.70 -3.14
CA SER A 245 -1.38 -5.94 -2.71
C SER A 245 -0.43 -4.75 -2.96
N LYS A 246 -0.86 -3.74 -3.71
CA LYS A 246 -0.08 -2.53 -4.03
C LYS A 246 -0.59 -1.26 -3.36
N GLY A 247 -1.52 -1.39 -2.44
CA GLY A 247 -2.12 -0.27 -1.72
C GLY A 247 -3.63 -0.16 -1.94
N ILE A 248 -4.17 0.99 -1.62
CA ILE A 248 -5.61 1.23 -1.61
C ILE A 248 -5.99 2.19 -2.74
N TYR A 249 -7.04 1.84 -3.47
CA TYR A 249 -7.62 2.67 -4.53
C TYR A 249 -8.98 3.18 -4.11
N LYS A 250 -9.29 4.41 -4.52
CA LYS A 250 -10.57 5.06 -4.32
C LYS A 250 -11.18 5.43 -5.66
N SER A 251 -12.45 5.14 -5.81
CA SER A 251 -13.31 5.69 -6.87
C SER A 251 -14.28 6.69 -6.24
N VAL A 252 -14.59 7.77 -6.97
CA VAL A 252 -15.55 8.80 -6.56
C VAL A 252 -16.80 8.81 -7.45
N ASP A 253 -16.87 7.90 -8.44
CA ASP A 253 -17.85 7.81 -9.51
C ASP A 253 -18.40 6.39 -9.72
N ARG A 254 -18.56 5.63 -8.63
CA ARG A 254 -19.10 4.24 -8.63
C ARG A 254 -18.26 3.23 -9.39
N GLY A 255 -16.95 3.45 -9.48
CA GLY A 255 -16.02 2.56 -10.16
C GLY A 255 -15.75 2.92 -11.61
N GLY A 256 -16.22 4.08 -12.09
CA GLY A 256 -15.91 4.58 -13.44
C GLY A 256 -14.44 4.94 -13.59
N THR A 257 -13.87 5.60 -12.57
CA THR A 257 -12.44 5.92 -12.49
C THR A 257 -11.88 5.56 -11.12
N TRP A 258 -10.59 5.23 -11.07
CA TRP A 258 -9.90 4.85 -9.85
C TRP A 258 -8.64 5.66 -9.65
N SER A 259 -8.41 6.15 -8.45
CA SER A 259 -7.20 6.87 -8.04
C SER A 259 -6.54 6.16 -6.88
N HIS A 260 -5.22 6.06 -6.91
CA HIS A 260 -4.45 5.51 -5.79
C HIS A 260 -4.53 6.46 -4.58
N LEU A 261 -4.88 5.92 -3.42
CA LEU A 261 -4.81 6.65 -2.16
C LEU A 261 -3.35 6.76 -1.73
N SER A 262 -2.96 7.92 -1.18
CA SER A 262 -1.60 8.12 -0.68
C SER A 262 -1.19 6.99 0.29
N ASP A 263 -0.01 6.41 0.08
CA ASP A 263 0.57 5.40 0.99
C ASP A 263 1.29 6.04 2.19
N TYR A 264 1.32 7.36 2.27
CA TYR A 264 2.04 8.06 3.32
C TYR A 264 1.51 7.68 4.71
N GLY A 265 2.39 7.06 5.50
CA GLY A 265 2.08 6.53 6.83
C GLY A 265 1.74 5.03 6.87
N LEU A 266 1.50 4.35 5.73
CA LEU A 266 1.36 2.89 5.71
C LEU A 266 2.73 2.21 5.84
N LEU A 267 2.83 1.26 6.76
CA LEU A 267 4.04 0.43 6.92
C LEU A 267 4.09 -0.75 5.95
N SER A 268 2.98 -1.09 5.33
CA SER A 268 2.87 -2.14 4.31
C SER A 268 1.76 -1.80 3.33
N ARG A 269 2.03 -1.92 2.04
CA ARG A 269 1.04 -1.79 0.96
C ARG A 269 0.14 -3.02 0.81
N ASP A 270 0.54 -4.15 1.39
CA ASP A 270 -0.26 -5.38 1.38
C ASP A 270 -1.47 -5.21 2.30
N THR A 271 -2.52 -4.61 1.74
CA THR A 271 -3.78 -4.33 2.42
C THR A 271 -4.73 -5.52 2.27
N ARG A 272 -5.26 -6.03 3.39
CA ARG A 272 -6.07 -7.25 3.42
C ARG A 272 -7.55 -6.99 3.58
N PHE A 273 -7.89 -5.99 4.38
CA PHE A 273 -9.27 -5.67 4.68
C PHE A 273 -9.47 -4.15 4.79
N LEU A 274 -10.60 -3.68 4.31
CA LEU A 274 -11.04 -2.29 4.42
C LEU A 274 -12.33 -2.25 5.21
N LEU A 275 -12.38 -1.34 6.17
CA LEU A 275 -13.58 -1.00 6.91
C LEU A 275 -13.89 0.49 6.71
N ILE A 276 -15.08 0.80 6.22
CA ILE A 276 -15.57 2.17 6.18
C ILE A 276 -16.61 2.28 7.28
N ALA A 277 -16.29 3.03 8.33
CA ALA A 277 -17.19 3.22 9.46
C ALA A 277 -18.37 4.14 9.10
N ASN A 278 -19.41 4.17 9.95
CA ASN A 278 -20.57 5.02 9.76
C ASN A 278 -20.26 6.52 9.70
N SER A 279 -19.11 6.94 10.21
CA SER A 279 -18.55 8.30 10.11
C SER A 279 -17.83 8.58 8.79
N SER A 280 -17.82 7.64 7.84
CA SER A 280 -17.00 7.64 6.62
C SER A 280 -15.47 7.61 6.88
N ASN A 281 -15.04 7.30 8.09
CA ASN A 281 -13.64 7.05 8.39
C ASN A 281 -13.20 5.75 7.72
N VAL A 282 -12.05 5.78 7.09
CA VAL A 282 -11.47 4.65 6.34
C VAL A 282 -10.42 3.98 7.21
N TYR A 283 -10.62 2.71 7.50
CA TYR A 283 -9.67 1.87 8.24
C TYR A 283 -9.18 0.74 7.36
N THR A 284 -7.93 0.35 7.54
CA THR A 284 -7.38 -0.81 6.84
C THR A 284 -6.61 -1.73 7.78
N ALA A 285 -6.73 -3.02 7.53
CA ALA A 285 -5.87 -4.05 8.09
C ALA A 285 -4.76 -4.41 7.11
N THR A 286 -3.54 -4.42 7.61
CA THR A 286 -2.35 -4.83 6.86
C THR A 286 -1.60 -5.91 7.65
N LYS A 287 -0.53 -6.45 7.08
CA LYS A 287 0.41 -7.31 7.84
C LYS A 287 1.07 -6.59 9.01
N SER A 288 1.14 -5.26 8.96
CA SER A 288 1.86 -4.46 9.94
C SER A 288 0.97 -3.89 11.04
N GLY A 289 -0.37 -3.99 10.90
CA GLY A 289 -1.29 -3.45 11.89
C GLY A 289 -2.56 -2.85 11.30
N VAL A 290 -3.28 -2.08 12.11
CA VAL A 290 -4.49 -1.34 11.77
C VAL A 290 -4.12 0.12 11.54
N PHE A 291 -4.66 0.72 10.48
CA PHE A 291 -4.42 2.12 10.13
C PHE A 291 -5.72 2.84 9.84
N GLU A 292 -5.78 4.13 10.17
CA GLU A 292 -6.85 5.06 9.83
C GLU A 292 -6.34 6.07 8.81
N TYR A 293 -7.15 6.33 7.77
CA TYR A 293 -6.86 7.38 6.79
C TYR A 293 -7.51 8.69 7.19
N LYS A 294 -6.69 9.72 7.40
CA LYS A 294 -7.15 11.06 7.76
C LYS A 294 -6.18 12.10 7.21
N ASP A 295 -6.70 13.22 6.71
CA ASP A 295 -5.90 14.35 6.21
C ASP A 295 -4.83 13.97 5.16
N GLY A 296 -5.16 13.02 4.27
CA GLY A 296 -4.27 12.59 3.18
C GLY A 296 -3.16 11.63 3.58
N ARG A 297 -3.18 11.09 4.80
CA ARG A 297 -2.18 10.14 5.32
C ARG A 297 -2.79 9.06 6.20
N TRP A 298 -2.02 7.99 6.42
CA TRP A 298 -2.38 6.90 7.32
C TRP A 298 -1.76 7.09 8.69
N TYR A 299 -2.58 6.88 9.71
CA TYR A 299 -2.18 6.86 11.11
C TYR A 299 -2.28 5.44 11.63
N GLU A 300 -1.21 4.96 12.25
CA GLU A 300 -1.23 3.65 12.88
C GLU A 300 -2.05 3.66 14.16
N LEU A 301 -2.98 2.71 14.26
CA LEU A 301 -3.84 2.50 15.42
C LEU A 301 -3.46 1.24 16.22
N SER A 302 -2.54 0.44 15.72
CA SER A 302 -2.15 -0.85 16.32
C SER A 302 -1.11 -0.74 17.43
N PHE A 303 -0.89 0.45 17.94
CA PHE A 303 0.06 0.65 19.04
C PHE A 303 -0.30 -0.23 20.25
N GLY A 304 0.67 -1.07 20.70
CA GLY A 304 0.44 -2.05 21.77
C GLY A 304 -0.35 -3.30 21.35
N PHE A 305 -0.71 -3.43 20.09
CA PHE A 305 -1.38 -4.60 19.56
C PHE A 305 -0.37 -5.76 19.38
N PRO A 306 -0.59 -6.92 20.02
CA PRO A 306 0.42 -7.98 20.05
C PRO A 306 0.45 -8.86 18.81
N ALA A 307 -0.50 -8.70 17.88
CA ALA A 307 -0.66 -9.54 16.72
C ALA A 307 -0.13 -8.87 15.46
N SER A 308 0.41 -9.66 14.56
CA SER A 308 0.97 -9.22 13.28
C SER A 308 0.05 -9.48 12.09
N ASP A 309 -0.87 -10.42 12.17
CA ASP A 309 -1.67 -10.88 11.04
C ASP A 309 -3.17 -10.61 11.24
N ILE A 310 -3.59 -9.37 10.92
CA ILE A 310 -4.97 -8.93 11.06
C ILE A 310 -5.73 -9.24 9.78
N VAL A 311 -6.80 -10.03 9.90
CA VAL A 311 -7.57 -10.52 8.76
C VAL A 311 -8.94 -9.88 8.61
N PHE A 312 -9.50 -9.30 9.68
CA PHE A 312 -10.82 -8.70 9.66
C PHE A 312 -10.95 -7.54 10.63
N LEU A 313 -11.68 -6.51 10.23
CA LEU A 313 -12.03 -5.35 11.07
C LEU A 313 -13.55 -5.19 11.13
N ALA A 314 -14.05 -4.79 12.27
CA ALA A 314 -15.45 -4.37 12.46
C ALA A 314 -15.49 -3.13 13.35
N ALA A 315 -16.59 -2.37 13.28
CA ALA A 315 -16.87 -1.26 14.18
C ALA A 315 -18.30 -1.37 14.73
N ASP A 316 -18.49 -1.03 15.98
CA ASP A 316 -19.80 -0.86 16.57
C ASP A 316 -20.40 0.54 16.27
N ARG A 317 -21.63 0.78 16.64
CA ARG A 317 -22.26 2.10 16.46
C ARG A 317 -21.64 3.21 17.30
N ASN A 318 -20.92 2.86 18.35
CA ASN A 318 -20.23 3.81 19.23
C ASN A 318 -18.84 4.19 18.70
N GLY A 319 -18.41 3.57 17.59
CA GLY A 319 -17.10 3.81 16.97
C GLY A 319 -15.97 2.97 17.56
N SER A 320 -16.26 2.03 18.49
CA SER A 320 -15.23 1.08 18.96
C SER A 320 -14.86 0.14 17.83
N LEU A 321 -13.55 -0.05 17.63
CA LEU A 321 -13.02 -0.95 16.60
C LEU A 321 -12.76 -2.34 17.19
N TYR A 322 -12.97 -3.34 16.34
CA TYR A 322 -12.69 -4.74 16.64
C TYR A 322 -11.79 -5.31 15.56
N ALA A 323 -10.78 -6.08 15.94
CA ALA A 323 -9.84 -6.71 15.04
C ALA A 323 -9.72 -8.22 15.33
N ALA A 324 -9.94 -9.02 14.28
CA ALA A 324 -9.66 -10.46 14.32
C ALA A 324 -8.27 -10.74 13.75
N CYS A 325 -7.51 -11.56 14.43
CA CYS A 325 -6.17 -11.93 14.02
C CYS A 325 -5.84 -13.39 14.36
N ASP A 326 -4.64 -13.81 14.02
CA ASP A 326 -4.11 -15.15 14.32
C ASP A 326 -4.07 -15.46 15.81
N LYS A 327 -3.96 -14.47 16.69
CA LYS A 327 -3.84 -14.64 18.15
C LYS A 327 -5.15 -14.50 18.91
N GLY A 328 -6.17 -13.89 18.32
CA GLY A 328 -7.44 -13.71 18.99
C GLY A 328 -8.27 -12.53 18.50
N LEU A 329 -9.26 -12.14 19.30
CA LEU A 329 -10.13 -10.99 19.08
C LEU A 329 -9.74 -9.85 20.01
N TYR A 330 -9.55 -8.68 19.41
CA TYR A 330 -9.18 -7.46 20.15
C TYR A 330 -10.23 -6.38 19.92
N ARG A 331 -10.44 -5.57 20.96
CA ARG A 331 -11.29 -4.38 20.92
C ARG A 331 -10.46 -3.16 21.19
N ALA A 332 -10.59 -2.12 20.37
CA ALA A 332 -10.02 -0.82 20.61
C ALA A 332 -11.01 0.03 21.41
N SER A 333 -10.57 0.60 22.51
CA SER A 333 -11.30 1.61 23.25
C SER A 333 -10.63 2.97 23.06
N ILE A 334 -11.43 3.97 22.66
CA ILE A 334 -10.99 5.36 22.61
C ILE A 334 -11.05 5.87 24.06
N SER A 335 -9.92 5.95 24.73
CA SER A 335 -9.85 6.54 26.06
C SER A 335 -9.68 8.06 25.93
N ASN A 336 -10.72 8.82 26.31
CA ASN A 336 -10.65 10.26 26.51
C ASN A 336 -9.78 10.59 27.75
N SER A 337 -8.59 10.04 27.87
CA SER A 337 -7.70 10.37 28.96
C SER A 337 -6.70 11.45 28.51
N GLY A 338 -7.03 12.70 28.82
CA GLY A 338 -6.20 13.86 28.58
C GLY A 338 -4.82 13.88 29.28
N ASN A 339 -4.27 12.71 29.62
CA ASN A 339 -2.99 12.59 30.36
C ASN A 339 -1.96 11.68 29.69
N GLN A 340 -2.24 11.06 28.56
CA GLN A 340 -1.32 10.12 27.91
C GLN A 340 -0.56 10.70 26.71
N GLY A 341 -1.05 11.77 26.06
CA GLY A 341 -0.30 12.50 25.03
C GLY A 341 1.07 12.98 25.54
N SER A 342 1.16 13.33 26.82
CA SER A 342 2.43 13.70 27.46
C SER A 342 3.43 12.54 27.59
N ARG A 343 2.95 11.28 27.61
CA ARG A 343 3.81 10.11 27.77
C ARG A 343 4.45 9.68 26.44
N LEU A 344 3.70 9.79 25.34
CA LEU A 344 4.22 9.53 24.00
C LEU A 344 5.24 10.60 23.59
N GLU A 345 4.94 11.89 23.83
CA GLU A 345 5.86 13.00 23.60
C GLU A 345 7.18 12.83 24.38
N ALA A 346 7.13 12.24 25.57
CA ALA A 346 8.33 11.95 26.35
C ALA A 346 9.30 11.01 25.61
N TYR A 347 8.79 10.02 24.85
CA TYR A 347 9.66 9.10 24.08
C TYR A 347 10.34 9.78 22.89
N PHE A 348 9.70 10.80 22.29
CA PHE A 348 10.27 11.56 21.18
C PHE A 348 11.18 12.70 21.63
N LYS A 349 11.05 13.15 22.88
CA LYS A 349 11.83 14.27 23.40
C LYS A 349 13.33 14.02 23.40
N ASP A 350 13.72 12.78 23.63
CA ASP A 350 15.12 12.34 23.67
C ASP A 350 15.61 11.74 22.36
N GLU A 351 14.84 11.92 21.27
CA GLU A 351 15.16 11.38 19.95
C GLU A 351 15.36 12.50 18.93
N PRO A 352 16.27 12.33 17.97
CA PRO A 352 16.38 13.26 16.85
C PRO A 352 15.09 13.28 16.04
N LYS A 353 14.73 14.45 15.51
CA LYS A 353 13.52 14.57 14.68
C LYS A 353 13.61 13.70 13.44
N ILE A 354 12.53 12.99 13.12
CA ILE A 354 12.49 12.13 11.93
C ILE A 354 12.83 12.88 10.64
N SER A 355 12.40 14.14 10.50
CA SER A 355 12.72 15.00 9.36
C SER A 355 14.22 15.16 9.14
N ASP A 356 14.97 15.32 10.24
CA ASP A 356 16.41 15.56 10.19
C ASP A 356 17.17 14.27 9.83
N ILE A 357 16.67 13.13 10.32
CA ILE A 357 17.18 11.80 9.99
C ILE A 357 16.93 11.48 8.51
N GLN A 358 15.73 11.76 8.01
CA GLN A 358 15.39 11.60 6.60
C GLN A 358 16.27 12.45 5.70
N GLN A 359 16.53 13.71 6.06
CA GLN A 359 17.44 14.57 5.32
C GLN A 359 18.88 14.04 5.33
N ALA A 360 19.34 13.55 6.49
CA ALA A 360 20.67 12.94 6.61
C ALA A 360 20.81 11.70 5.71
N ALA A 361 19.77 10.86 5.66
CA ALA A 361 19.75 9.69 4.80
C ALA A 361 19.75 10.05 3.31
N ILE A 362 18.95 11.02 2.87
CA ILE A 362 18.95 11.53 1.49
C ILE A 362 20.35 12.03 1.10
N LYS A 363 20.96 12.78 2.00
CA LYS A 363 22.32 13.33 1.79
C LYS A 363 23.37 12.24 1.73
N TYR A 364 23.32 11.27 2.64
CA TYR A 364 24.26 10.16 2.69
C TYR A 364 24.14 9.23 1.48
N ALA A 365 22.93 8.96 1.01
CA ALA A 365 22.67 8.20 -0.21
C ALA A 365 22.94 8.99 -1.50
N GLU A 366 23.28 10.28 -1.40
CA GLU A 366 23.51 11.20 -2.53
C GLU A 366 22.31 11.31 -3.52
N VAL A 367 21.09 11.18 -3.04
CA VAL A 367 19.86 11.22 -3.85
C VAL A 367 19.12 12.55 -3.74
N GLU A 368 19.86 13.65 -3.58
CA GLU A 368 19.32 15.01 -3.50
C GLU A 368 18.76 15.46 -4.87
N PRO A 369 17.56 16.07 -4.92
CA PRO A 369 16.95 16.57 -6.16
C PRO A 369 17.80 17.60 -6.88
N GLU A 370 18.57 18.41 -6.14
CA GLU A 370 19.45 19.46 -6.66
C GLU A 370 20.53 18.91 -7.59
N LYS A 371 20.95 17.67 -7.38
CA LYS A 371 21.96 16.98 -8.23
C LYS A 371 21.44 16.79 -9.66
N ILE A 372 20.16 16.45 -9.81
CA ILE A 372 19.50 16.29 -11.11
C ILE A 372 19.37 17.64 -11.82
N ILE A 373 18.97 18.69 -11.09
CA ILE A 373 18.87 20.05 -11.62
C ILE A 373 20.25 20.53 -12.12
N LYS A 374 21.31 20.24 -11.34
CA LYS A 374 22.68 20.56 -11.71
C LYS A 374 23.09 19.85 -12.99
N TRP A 375 22.86 18.54 -13.09
CA TRP A 375 23.19 17.76 -14.29
C TRP A 375 22.49 18.27 -15.54
N ARG A 376 21.18 18.60 -15.46
CA ARG A 376 20.43 19.18 -16.58
C ARG A 376 21.03 20.53 -17.02
N LYS A 377 21.43 21.37 -16.07
CA LYS A 377 22.07 22.65 -16.34
C LYS A 377 23.45 22.47 -16.97
N GLU A 378 24.24 21.51 -16.53
CA GLU A 378 25.58 21.20 -17.07
C GLU A 378 25.46 20.60 -18.48
N ALA A 379 24.50 19.68 -18.73
CA ALA A 379 24.23 19.16 -20.06
C ALA A 379 23.83 20.26 -21.07
N GLY A 380 22.98 21.20 -20.66
CA GLY A 380 22.65 22.36 -21.49
C GLY A 380 23.84 23.29 -21.77
N ARG A 381 24.75 23.44 -20.81
CA ARG A 381 25.98 24.25 -21.01
C ARG A 381 26.99 23.55 -21.92
N LYS A 382 27.08 22.22 -21.87
CA LYS A 382 27.97 21.44 -22.72
C LYS A 382 27.67 21.69 -24.21
N ALA A 383 26.40 21.81 -24.57
CA ALA A 383 25.97 22.08 -25.94
C ALA A 383 26.46 23.45 -26.51
N LEU A 384 26.84 24.38 -25.64
CA LEU A 384 27.39 25.67 -26.05
C LEU A 384 28.92 25.62 -26.32
N LEU A 385 29.59 24.58 -25.90
CA LEU A 385 31.03 24.43 -26.11
C LEU A 385 31.34 23.80 -27.48
N PRO A 386 32.29 24.38 -28.27
CA PRO A 386 32.70 23.76 -29.52
C PRO A 386 33.48 22.48 -29.28
N GLN A 387 33.33 21.55 -30.19
CA GLN A 387 34.26 20.42 -30.29
C GLN A 387 35.55 20.91 -30.99
N LEU A 388 36.69 20.77 -30.33
CA LEU A 388 37.99 21.08 -30.87
C LEU A 388 38.59 19.80 -31.45
N SER A 389 38.88 19.80 -32.73
CA SER A 389 39.64 18.75 -33.42
C SER A 389 40.95 19.32 -33.95
N ILE A 390 42.04 18.66 -33.66
CA ILE A 390 43.37 19.01 -34.18
C ILE A 390 43.83 17.83 -35.01
N GLY A 391 43.91 18.04 -36.32
CA GLY A 391 44.49 17.08 -37.28
C GLY A 391 45.91 17.45 -37.62
N ILE A 392 46.78 16.47 -37.72
CA ILE A 392 48.16 16.62 -38.24
C ILE A 392 48.37 15.53 -39.28
N ASP A 393 48.37 15.94 -40.54
CA ASP A 393 48.60 15.05 -41.65
C ASP A 393 50.02 15.26 -42.23
N ARG A 394 50.75 14.20 -42.33
CA ARG A 394 52.03 14.21 -42.99
C ARG A 394 51.91 13.52 -44.35
N ASN A 395 52.08 14.30 -45.42
CA ASN A 395 52.01 13.80 -46.78
C ASN A 395 53.46 13.56 -47.28
N THR A 396 53.84 12.31 -47.37
CA THR A 396 55.17 11.90 -47.91
C THR A 396 54.95 11.43 -49.34
N ASN A 397 55.14 12.33 -50.33
CA ASN A 397 55.13 11.98 -51.74
C ASN A 397 56.57 11.53 -52.18
N GLY A 398 56.86 10.28 -51.92
CA GLY A 398 58.06 9.62 -52.48
C GLY A 398 57.79 9.04 -53.86
N LEU A 399 57.77 9.86 -54.89
CA LEU A 399 57.77 9.37 -56.28
C LEU A 399 59.28 9.17 -56.68
N TRP A 400 59.69 7.92 -56.69
CA TRP A 400 60.92 7.51 -57.31
C TRP A 400 60.63 7.15 -58.78
N HIS A 401 61.04 8.02 -59.72
CA HIS A 401 60.96 7.69 -61.13
C HIS A 401 62.34 7.27 -61.54
N TRP A 402 62.55 6.01 -61.89
CA TRP A 402 63.76 5.47 -62.41
C TRP A 402 63.59 5.20 -63.92
N GLU A 403 64.09 6.08 -64.76
CA GLU A 403 64.27 5.81 -66.19
C GLU A 403 65.57 5.13 -66.43
N GLY A 404 65.55 3.83 -66.74
CA GLY A 404 66.72 3.08 -67.20
C GLY A 404 67.03 3.50 -68.62
N GLY A 405 68.16 4.23 -68.74
CA GLY A 405 68.60 4.78 -69.98
C GLY A 405 69.14 3.77 -70.96
N SER A 406 68.78 3.97 -72.20
CA SER A 406 69.44 3.46 -73.39
C SER A 406 70.74 4.24 -73.64
N THR A 407 71.77 3.50 -73.94
CA THR A 407 73.10 3.98 -74.28
C THR A 407 73.09 4.97 -75.45
N THR A 408 73.04 6.25 -75.21
CA THR A 408 73.78 7.33 -75.93
C THR A 408 73.37 8.70 -75.37
N LYS A 409 74.33 9.38 -74.84
CA LYS A 409 74.43 10.81 -74.53
C LYS A 409 73.67 11.32 -73.28
N THR A 410 74.49 11.81 -72.40
CA THR A 410 74.31 12.98 -71.54
C THR A 410 72.83 13.45 -71.40
N ASP A 411 72.21 13.00 -70.34
CA ASP A 411 71.14 13.73 -69.79
C ASP A 411 71.19 13.61 -68.25
N ASP A 412 71.13 14.76 -67.63
CA ASP A 412 71.16 14.96 -66.20
C ASP A 412 70.07 14.20 -65.50
N ASP A 413 70.39 13.33 -64.56
CA ASP A 413 69.52 12.71 -63.64
C ASP A 413 68.82 13.80 -62.77
N ILE A 414 67.64 14.21 -63.13
CA ILE A 414 66.86 15.13 -62.31
C ILE A 414 66.25 14.34 -61.18
N LEU A 415 66.96 14.32 -60.06
CA LEU A 415 66.40 13.84 -58.79
C LEU A 415 65.38 14.85 -58.30
N ARG A 416 64.08 14.64 -58.62
CA ARG A 416 63.01 15.42 -58.07
C ARG A 416 62.69 14.89 -56.67
N ARG A 417 63.22 15.56 -55.67
CA ARG A 417 62.91 15.36 -54.27
C ARG A 417 61.54 15.85 -54.03
N GLY A 418 60.58 14.95 -53.76
CA GLY A 418 59.28 15.31 -53.29
C GLY A 418 59.39 16.12 -51.98
N ARG A 419 58.69 17.20 -51.89
CA ARG A 419 58.58 17.96 -50.63
C ARG A 419 57.58 17.23 -49.70
N ASP A 420 58.10 16.75 -48.58
CA ASP A 420 57.22 16.33 -47.47
C ASP A 420 56.45 17.57 -46.99
N SER A 421 55.17 17.54 -47.03
CA SER A 421 54.32 18.58 -46.41
C SER A 421 53.71 18.03 -45.10
N ILE A 422 53.79 18.85 -44.10
CA ILE A 422 53.05 18.63 -42.85
C ILE A 422 51.93 19.66 -42.87
N ASP A 423 50.72 19.15 -43.01
CA ASP A 423 49.52 19.95 -42.95
C ASP A 423 48.90 19.77 -41.56
N TRP A 424 48.54 20.85 -40.96
CA TRP A 424 47.81 20.83 -39.69
C TRP A 424 46.54 21.62 -39.85
N ASP A 425 45.45 21.10 -39.26
CA ASP A 425 44.16 21.76 -39.19
C ASP A 425 43.65 21.84 -37.76
N VAL A 426 42.98 22.91 -37.46
CA VAL A 426 42.26 23.10 -36.20
C VAL A 426 40.81 23.41 -36.57
N THR A 427 39.94 22.48 -36.23
CA THR A 427 38.52 22.61 -36.52
C THR A 427 37.73 22.81 -35.22
N LEU A 428 36.95 23.90 -35.17
CA LEU A 428 35.98 24.16 -34.13
C LEU A 428 34.60 23.92 -34.72
N SER A 429 33.90 22.93 -34.20
CA SER A 429 32.55 22.61 -34.67
C SER A 429 31.52 22.70 -33.53
N TRP A 430 30.32 23.24 -33.85
CA TRP A 430 29.20 23.31 -32.94
C TRP A 430 28.07 22.44 -33.46
N ASN A 431 27.51 21.58 -32.58
CA ASN A 431 26.29 20.86 -32.89
C ASN A 431 25.11 21.60 -32.29
N LEU A 432 24.56 22.53 -33.05
CA LEU A 432 23.40 23.35 -32.58
C LEU A 432 22.14 22.52 -32.32
N GLY A 433 22.03 21.32 -32.87
CA GLY A 433 20.94 20.38 -32.59
C GLY A 433 20.91 19.95 -31.11
N GLU A 434 22.08 19.90 -30.46
CA GLU A 434 22.19 19.54 -29.03
C GLU A 434 21.64 20.63 -28.09
N LEU A 435 21.39 21.85 -28.57
CA LEU A 435 20.70 22.87 -27.81
C LEU A 435 19.20 22.59 -27.66
N ILE A 436 18.62 21.85 -28.63
CA ILE A 436 17.21 21.48 -28.63
C ILE A 436 17.04 20.11 -27.98
N TRP A 437 17.89 19.14 -28.37
CA TRP A 437 17.85 17.80 -27.83
C TRP A 437 19.27 17.22 -27.74
N ASN A 438 19.66 16.83 -26.50
CA ASN A 438 20.96 16.22 -26.22
C ASN A 438 20.73 14.77 -25.74
N GLY A 439 21.49 13.80 -26.25
CA GLY A 439 21.47 12.42 -25.79
C GLY A 439 21.75 12.25 -24.29
N ASP A 440 22.49 13.17 -23.68
CA ASP A 440 22.71 13.21 -22.23
C ASP A 440 21.39 13.45 -21.44
N GLN A 441 20.39 14.13 -22.01
CA GLN A 441 19.09 14.36 -21.37
C GLN A 441 18.34 13.05 -21.12
N THR A 442 18.31 12.15 -22.10
CA THR A 442 17.69 10.83 -21.93
C THR A 442 18.37 10.04 -20.81
N SER A 443 19.71 10.08 -20.76
CA SER A 443 20.48 9.43 -19.70
C SER A 443 20.20 10.04 -18.31
N ILE A 444 20.05 11.36 -18.24
CA ILE A 444 19.69 12.08 -17.01
C ILE A 444 18.28 11.71 -16.57
N ASP A 445 17.33 11.57 -17.50
CA ASP A 445 15.94 11.21 -17.16
C ASP A 445 15.85 9.79 -16.61
N VAL A 446 16.56 8.82 -17.21
CA VAL A 446 16.63 7.45 -16.67
C VAL A 446 17.27 7.44 -15.27
N ARG A 447 18.39 8.12 -15.09
CA ARG A 447 19.07 8.23 -13.78
C ARG A 447 18.18 8.96 -12.76
N SER A 448 17.44 9.97 -13.20
CA SER A 448 16.48 10.71 -12.37
C SER A 448 15.41 9.80 -11.80
N ARG A 449 14.80 8.93 -12.63
CA ARG A 449 13.82 7.93 -12.16
C ARG A 449 14.41 7.00 -11.11
N LEU A 450 15.60 6.44 -11.38
CA LEU A 450 16.28 5.56 -10.42
C LEU A 450 16.64 6.28 -9.11
N MET A 451 17.04 7.55 -9.17
CA MET A 451 17.33 8.35 -7.97
C MET A 451 16.08 8.64 -7.16
N VAL A 452 14.94 8.94 -7.81
CA VAL A 452 13.66 9.13 -7.13
C VAL A 452 13.21 7.85 -6.45
N GLU A 453 13.31 6.71 -7.13
CA GLU A 453 12.99 5.40 -6.56
C GLU A 453 13.89 5.07 -5.37
N LEU A 454 15.21 5.21 -5.51
CA LEU A 454 16.16 4.99 -4.41
C LEU A 454 15.89 5.92 -3.24
N ARG A 455 15.58 7.20 -3.49
CA ARG A 455 15.21 8.16 -2.45
C ARG A 455 13.97 7.71 -1.70
N ASN A 456 12.91 7.32 -2.42
CA ASN A 456 11.67 6.89 -1.80
C ASN A 456 11.88 5.63 -0.96
N ASN A 457 12.60 4.64 -1.50
CA ASN A 457 12.94 3.41 -0.77
C ASN A 457 13.77 3.70 0.50
N THR A 458 14.73 4.63 0.41
CA THR A 458 15.54 5.04 1.57
C THR A 458 14.70 5.74 2.62
N LEU A 459 13.79 6.64 2.21
CA LEU A 459 12.88 7.34 3.14
C LEU A 459 11.93 6.36 3.83
N ASP A 460 11.36 5.41 3.09
CA ASP A 460 10.46 4.40 3.63
C ASP A 460 11.19 3.51 4.66
N GLU A 461 12.39 3.04 4.34
CA GLU A 461 13.18 2.19 5.23
C GLU A 461 13.61 2.94 6.51
N VAL A 462 14.12 4.16 6.37
CA VAL A 462 14.50 5.01 7.51
C VAL A 462 13.30 5.29 8.42
N THR A 463 12.14 5.62 7.82
CA THR A 463 10.91 5.89 8.56
C THR A 463 10.46 4.67 9.34
N LYS A 464 10.44 3.49 8.68
CA LYS A 464 10.08 2.21 9.28
C LYS A 464 10.98 1.86 10.46
N LEU A 465 12.30 1.92 10.28
CA LEU A 465 13.28 1.59 11.33
C LEU A 465 13.19 2.55 12.51
N TYR A 466 12.98 3.84 12.26
CA TYR A 466 12.83 4.84 13.30
C TYR A 466 11.65 4.55 14.24
N PHE A 467 10.46 4.34 13.66
CA PHE A 467 9.27 4.08 14.45
C PHE A 467 9.28 2.69 15.09
N GLU A 468 9.87 1.67 14.42
CA GLU A 468 10.06 0.35 15.02
C GLU A 468 10.97 0.44 16.26
N ARG A 469 12.04 1.24 16.19
CA ARG A 469 12.93 1.47 17.33
C ARG A 469 12.21 2.13 18.51
N ILE A 470 11.36 3.13 18.24
CA ILE A 470 10.54 3.76 19.29
C ILE A 470 9.59 2.74 19.94
N ARG A 471 8.94 1.87 19.13
CA ARG A 471 8.08 0.80 19.66
C ARG A 471 8.84 -0.15 20.57
N VAL A 472 10.00 -0.62 20.14
CA VAL A 472 10.85 -1.50 20.96
C VAL A 472 11.27 -0.83 22.26
N LYS A 473 11.57 0.49 22.23
CA LYS A 473 11.86 1.28 23.45
C LYS A 473 10.69 1.25 24.44
N MET A 474 9.47 1.48 23.94
CA MET A 474 8.25 1.44 24.75
C MET A 474 7.95 0.04 25.29
N GLU A 475 8.19 -1.02 24.48
CA GLU A 475 8.03 -2.40 24.93
C GLU A 475 9.00 -2.74 26.07
N ILE A 476 10.26 -2.28 26.00
CA ILE A 476 11.26 -2.47 27.05
C ILE A 476 10.81 -1.83 28.37
N ASP A 477 10.23 -0.62 28.29
CA ASP A 477 9.76 0.11 29.49
C ASP A 477 8.53 -0.52 30.14
N ASN A 478 7.69 -1.18 29.32
CA ASN A 478 6.47 -1.85 29.79
C ASN A 478 6.70 -3.31 30.25
N LEU A 479 7.90 -3.89 30.02
CA LEU A 479 8.22 -5.25 30.48
C LEU A 479 8.48 -5.27 31.98
N SER A 480 7.91 -6.27 32.68
CA SER A 480 8.18 -6.51 34.10
C SER A 480 9.66 -6.84 34.35
N ILE A 481 10.15 -6.50 35.55
CA ILE A 481 11.56 -6.74 35.94
C ILE A 481 11.87 -8.26 35.96
N GLU A 482 10.86 -9.12 36.08
CA GLU A 482 11.01 -10.57 36.19
C GLU A 482 11.30 -11.23 34.81
N ASP A 483 10.91 -10.61 33.68
CA ASP A 483 11.10 -11.13 32.32
C ASP A 483 12.49 -10.79 31.74
N ARG A 484 13.56 -11.11 32.45
CA ARG A 484 14.95 -10.77 32.06
C ARG A 484 15.32 -11.20 30.64
N LYS A 485 14.95 -12.41 30.24
CA LYS A 485 15.28 -12.93 28.91
C LYS A 485 14.62 -12.11 27.78
N LYS A 486 13.33 -11.87 27.89
CA LYS A 486 12.59 -11.04 26.89
C LYS A 486 13.12 -9.60 26.85
N ARG A 487 13.48 -9.06 28.00
CA ARG A 487 14.06 -7.72 28.10
C ARG A 487 15.41 -7.63 27.38
N THR A 488 16.28 -8.63 27.56
CA THR A 488 17.58 -8.70 26.86
C THR A 488 17.40 -8.81 25.36
N ASP A 489 16.47 -9.67 24.88
CA ASP A 489 16.19 -9.83 23.47
C ASP A 489 15.68 -8.52 22.84
N LYS A 490 14.80 -7.79 23.54
CA LYS A 490 14.30 -6.48 23.08
C LYS A 490 15.40 -5.39 23.12
N GLN A 491 16.29 -5.42 24.09
CA GLN A 491 17.46 -4.52 24.14
C GLN A 491 18.42 -4.76 22.97
N LEU A 492 18.67 -6.01 22.61
CA LEU A 492 19.47 -6.35 21.42
C LEU A 492 18.80 -5.83 20.15
N ARG A 493 17.48 -6.05 19.99
CA ARG A 493 16.72 -5.52 18.84
C ARG A 493 16.78 -3.99 18.77
N PHE A 494 16.68 -3.31 19.89
CA PHE A 494 16.79 -1.85 19.97
C PHE A 494 18.16 -1.34 19.48
N GLN A 495 19.24 -2.03 19.85
CA GLN A 495 20.59 -1.71 19.37
C GLN A 495 20.78 -2.01 17.89
N GLU A 496 20.23 -3.13 17.40
CA GLU A 496 20.22 -3.49 15.98
C GLU A 496 19.55 -2.42 15.12
N LEU A 497 18.36 -1.95 15.53
CA LEU A 497 17.63 -0.89 14.84
C LEU A 497 18.39 0.44 14.85
N THR A 498 19.10 0.74 15.95
CA THR A 498 19.96 1.92 16.06
C THR A 498 21.13 1.83 15.06
N ALA A 499 21.79 0.68 14.98
CA ALA A 499 22.88 0.45 14.05
C ALA A 499 22.42 0.51 12.59
N SER A 500 21.21 0.00 12.29
CA SER A 500 20.61 0.08 10.96
C SER A 500 20.32 1.53 10.55
N LEU A 501 19.78 2.35 11.44
CA LEU A 501 19.57 3.79 11.20
C LEU A 501 20.91 4.52 10.98
N ASP A 502 21.94 4.20 11.74
CA ASP A 502 23.28 4.76 11.56
C ASP A 502 23.90 4.37 10.20
N ALA A 503 23.71 3.13 9.77
CA ALA A 503 24.18 2.67 8.47
C ALA A 503 23.53 3.44 7.32
N LEU A 504 22.22 3.74 7.42
CA LEU A 504 21.48 4.50 6.41
C LEU A 504 21.73 6.02 6.44
N THR A 505 22.22 6.55 7.56
CA THR A 505 22.42 7.99 7.77
C THR A 505 23.88 8.40 7.91
N GLY A 506 24.83 7.46 7.73
CA GLY A 506 26.25 7.71 7.94
C GLY A 506 26.62 8.08 9.37
N GLY A 507 25.92 7.49 10.36
CA GLY A 507 26.16 7.73 11.79
C GLY A 507 25.51 9.00 12.35
N TYR A 508 24.69 9.69 11.56
CA TYR A 508 24.02 10.92 11.98
C TYR A 508 23.07 10.68 13.16
N PHE A 509 22.39 9.53 13.16
CA PHE A 509 21.39 9.20 14.19
C PHE A 509 22.03 9.14 15.59
N SER A 510 23.09 8.37 15.78
CA SER A 510 23.82 8.28 17.06
C SER A 510 24.48 9.58 17.47
N GLN A 511 24.94 10.41 16.50
CA GLN A 511 25.45 11.74 16.81
C GLN A 511 24.34 12.68 17.32
N GLY A 512 23.13 12.56 16.76
CA GLY A 512 21.95 13.28 17.20
C GLY A 512 21.56 12.92 18.64
N LEU A 513 21.55 11.63 18.96
CA LEU A 513 21.29 11.14 20.31
C LEU A 513 22.28 11.72 21.35
N LYS A 514 23.59 11.74 21.03
CA LYS A 514 24.63 12.30 21.91
C LYS A 514 24.50 13.81 22.14
N LYS A 515 23.85 14.55 21.24
CA LYS A 515 23.62 15.99 21.41
C LYS A 515 22.42 16.29 22.30
N ILE A 516 21.47 15.36 22.39
CA ILE A 516 20.23 15.51 23.15
C ILE A 516 20.41 15.02 24.60
N THR A 517 21.23 14.00 24.80
CA THR A 517 21.63 13.46 26.11
C THR A 517 23.05 13.97 26.47
N PRO A 518 23.17 15.08 27.25
CA PRO A 518 24.47 15.61 27.64
C PRO A 518 25.25 14.71 28.58
#